data_a423c40c64c1094e4d16cd788bf315aa
#
_entry.id   a423c40c64c1094e4d16cd788bf315aa
#
_cell.length_a   1.000
_cell.length_b   1.000
_cell.length_c   1.000
_cell.angle_alpha   90.00
_cell.angle_beta   90.00
_cell.angle_gamma   90.00
#
_symmetry.space_group_name_H-M   'P 1'
#
loop_
_entity.id
_entity.type
_entity.pdbx_description
1 polymer ?
#
loop_
_entity_poly.entity_id
_entity_poly.type
_entity_poly.pdbx_seq_one_letter_code
_entity_poly.pdbx_strand_id
1 'polypeptide(L)'
;QWAAEGRWNDLAASWRAVKSQATATRFTNETRFYFEAGPEDLWITFVGERFYWGFLEPGVPKPMQPDLSSVRRVRGGWRCVDRDGKPLLKSNLPGSITSLAAYRGTSCSVKAAAHVVRRINAELSEEVKRAETVRSELIDSLVPLIRRLGPRDFEILVELIFGESGWRRIDSTGGTRKLLDLDLELPSTGE
;
A
#
# COMPACT_ATOMS: atom_id res chain seq x y z
N GLN A 1 -16.93 29.99 8.01
CA GLN A 1 -17.84 30.39 9.09
C GLN A 1 -19.00 29.39 9.23
N TRP A 2 -19.89 29.18 8.23
CA TRP A 2 -21.07 28.31 8.30
C TRP A 2 -20.78 26.88 8.75
N ALA A 3 -19.69 26.27 8.27
CA ALA A 3 -19.31 24.92 8.67
C ALA A 3 -18.96 24.82 10.16
N ALA A 4 -18.27 25.83 10.70
CA ALA A 4 -17.92 25.89 12.12
C ALA A 4 -19.15 26.09 13.03
N GLU A 5 -20.21 26.68 12.51
CA GLU A 5 -21.50 26.89 13.17
C GLU A 5 -22.49 25.73 12.94
N GLY A 6 -22.11 24.69 12.16
CA GLY A 6 -22.99 23.57 11.80
C GLY A 6 -24.12 23.95 10.83
N ARG A 7 -24.04 25.08 10.14
CA ARG A 7 -25.05 25.62 9.23
C ARG A 7 -24.92 25.02 7.84
N TRP A 8 -25.13 23.72 7.73
CA TRP A 8 -24.90 22.95 6.50
C TRP A 8 -25.81 23.36 5.33
N ASN A 9 -27.04 23.79 5.63
CA ASN A 9 -27.96 24.26 4.61
C ASN A 9 -27.49 25.55 3.95
N ASP A 10 -26.93 26.48 4.74
CA ASP A 10 -26.41 27.76 4.24
C ASP A 10 -25.13 27.53 3.42
N LEU A 11 -24.26 26.61 3.89
CA LEU A 11 -23.09 26.20 3.14
C LEU A 11 -23.49 25.56 1.80
N ALA A 12 -24.48 24.67 1.80
CA ALA A 12 -24.99 24.07 0.57
C ALA A 12 -25.59 25.09 -0.38
N ALA A 13 -26.34 26.08 0.14
CA ALA A 13 -26.91 27.16 -0.66
C ALA A 13 -25.83 28.04 -1.32
N SER A 14 -24.77 28.36 -0.58
CA SER A 14 -23.63 29.11 -1.10
C SER A 14 -22.92 28.41 -2.27
N TRP A 15 -22.73 27.05 -2.15
CA TRP A 15 -22.17 26.29 -3.23
C TRP A 15 -23.06 26.18 -4.45
N ARG A 16 -24.41 26.09 -4.25
CA ARG A 16 -25.37 26.03 -5.35
C ARG A 16 -25.40 27.33 -6.19
N ALA A 17 -25.01 28.45 -5.60
CA ALA A 17 -24.89 29.70 -6.33
C ALA A 17 -23.82 29.69 -7.43
N VAL A 18 -22.78 28.82 -7.28
CA VAL A 18 -21.60 28.81 -8.17
C VAL A 18 -21.28 27.43 -8.77
N LYS A 19 -21.97 26.38 -8.35
CA LYS A 19 -21.74 24.99 -8.79
C LYS A 19 -23.06 24.27 -9.06
N SER A 20 -22.96 23.13 -9.77
CA SER A 20 -24.12 22.25 -9.94
C SER A 20 -24.62 21.69 -8.61
N GLN A 21 -25.91 21.34 -8.55
CA GLN A 21 -26.55 20.75 -7.38
C GLN A 21 -25.74 19.53 -6.82
N ALA A 22 -25.33 18.62 -7.72
CA ALA A 22 -24.54 17.43 -7.31
C ALA A 22 -23.19 17.80 -6.70
N THR A 23 -22.49 18.77 -7.30
CA THR A 23 -21.19 19.25 -6.80
C THR A 23 -21.35 19.98 -5.47
N ALA A 24 -22.38 20.82 -5.32
CA ALA A 24 -22.67 21.52 -4.07
C ALA A 24 -22.96 20.54 -2.92
N THR A 25 -23.77 19.51 -3.18
CA THR A 25 -24.06 18.46 -2.21
C THR A 25 -22.78 17.70 -1.82
N ARG A 26 -21.96 17.32 -2.79
CA ARG A 26 -20.68 16.64 -2.52
C ARG A 26 -19.77 17.50 -1.65
N PHE A 27 -19.52 18.75 -2.00
CA PHE A 27 -18.64 19.65 -1.25
C PHE A 27 -19.14 19.91 0.17
N THR A 28 -20.47 20.04 0.33
CA THR A 28 -21.08 20.18 1.66
C THR A 28 -20.85 18.94 2.51
N ASN A 29 -21.04 17.74 1.95
CA ASN A 29 -20.83 16.49 2.67
C ASN A 29 -19.35 16.26 3.02
N GLU A 30 -18.42 16.52 2.11
CA GLU A 30 -16.98 16.42 2.35
C GLU A 30 -16.55 17.37 3.48
N THR A 31 -17.05 18.62 3.46
CA THR A 31 -16.78 19.58 4.54
C THR A 31 -17.39 19.11 5.86
N ARG A 32 -18.61 18.60 5.83
CA ARG A 32 -19.28 18.06 7.02
C ARG A 32 -18.48 16.93 7.64
N PHE A 33 -18.04 15.91 6.88
CA PHE A 33 -17.20 14.82 7.37
C PHE A 33 -15.94 15.34 8.08
N TYR A 34 -15.29 16.34 7.50
CA TYR A 34 -14.08 16.90 8.07
C TYR A 34 -14.34 17.67 9.40
N PHE A 35 -15.46 18.38 9.51
CA PHE A 35 -15.81 19.15 10.70
C PHE A 35 -16.41 18.29 11.82
N GLU A 36 -17.21 17.28 11.47
CA GLU A 36 -17.90 16.39 12.41
C GLU A 36 -17.04 15.20 12.84
N ALA A 37 -15.90 14.96 12.21
CA ALA A 37 -15.01 13.85 12.54
C ALA A 37 -14.57 13.89 14.01
N GLY A 38 -14.76 12.77 14.68
CA GLY A 38 -14.39 12.55 16.07
C GLY A 38 -12.91 12.28 16.29
N PRO A 39 -12.42 12.30 17.53
CA PRO A 39 -11.03 12.00 17.85
C PRO A 39 -10.65 10.53 17.67
N GLU A 40 -11.64 9.65 17.52
CA GLU A 40 -11.46 8.20 17.29
C GLU A 40 -11.59 7.81 15.81
N ASP A 41 -11.89 8.78 14.94
CA ASP A 41 -11.93 8.54 13.51
C ASP A 41 -10.52 8.41 12.94
N LEU A 42 -10.24 7.26 12.33
CA LEU A 42 -8.97 7.00 11.66
C LEU A 42 -8.94 7.73 10.31
N TRP A 43 -7.97 8.60 10.16
CA TRP A 43 -7.69 9.31 8.92
C TRP A 43 -6.51 8.70 8.18
N ILE A 44 -6.63 8.64 6.86
CA ILE A 44 -5.58 8.15 5.99
C ILE A 44 -5.31 9.14 4.86
N THR A 45 -4.07 9.17 4.40
CA THR A 45 -3.67 9.93 3.22
C THR A 45 -2.49 9.26 2.51
N PHE A 46 -2.22 9.68 1.29
CA PHE A 46 -1.11 9.20 0.49
C PHE A 46 -0.21 10.35 0.08
N VAL A 47 1.10 10.16 0.22
CA VAL A 47 2.11 11.09 -0.30
C VAL A 47 3.17 10.27 -1.03
N GLY A 48 3.25 10.42 -2.35
CA GLY A 48 4.06 9.55 -3.20
C GLY A 48 3.66 8.09 -3.05
N GLU A 49 4.63 7.23 -2.78
CA GLU A 49 4.42 5.79 -2.57
C GLU A 49 4.09 5.43 -1.13
N ARG A 50 3.99 6.39 -0.23
CA ARG A 50 3.73 6.13 1.18
C ARG A 50 2.27 6.35 1.53
N PHE A 51 1.76 5.48 2.39
CA PHE A 51 0.47 5.56 3.05
C PHE A 51 0.67 6.09 4.46
N TYR A 52 -0.09 7.12 4.81
CA TYR A 52 -0.06 7.75 6.14
C TYR A 52 -1.39 7.56 6.84
N TRP A 53 -1.34 7.42 8.16
CA TRP A 53 -2.50 7.31 9.00
C TRP A 53 -2.36 8.10 10.30
N GLY A 54 -3.47 8.45 10.91
CA GLY A 54 -3.50 9.13 12.19
C GLY A 54 -4.91 9.44 12.67
N PHE A 55 -5.00 9.94 13.88
CA PHE A 55 -6.23 10.42 14.50
C PHE A 55 -6.16 11.92 14.67
N LEU A 56 -7.27 12.61 14.44
CA LEU A 56 -7.31 14.06 14.59
C LEU A 56 -7.34 14.46 16.06
N GLU A 57 -6.75 15.62 16.37
CA GLU A 57 -6.92 16.24 17.69
C GLU A 57 -8.40 16.62 17.89
N PRO A 58 -8.91 16.55 19.14
CA PRO A 58 -10.25 17.01 19.45
C PRO A 58 -10.47 18.49 19.09
N GLY A 59 -11.68 18.83 18.72
CA GLY A 59 -12.10 20.19 18.42
C GLY A 59 -12.44 20.43 16.96
N VAL A 60 -12.86 21.63 16.66
CA VAL A 60 -13.23 22.07 15.31
C VAL A 60 -12.01 22.49 14.51
N PRO A 61 -12.02 22.33 13.17
CA PRO A 61 -10.97 22.84 12.30
C PRO A 61 -10.74 24.34 12.51
N LYS A 62 -9.47 24.73 12.58
CA LYS A 62 -9.09 26.15 12.75
C LYS A 62 -8.70 26.74 11.39
N PRO A 63 -9.06 27.98 11.08
CA PRO A 63 -8.58 28.64 9.88
C PRO A 63 -7.07 28.82 9.96
N MET A 64 -6.37 28.50 8.88
CA MET A 64 -4.91 28.64 8.80
C MET A 64 -4.52 30.05 8.35
N GLN A 65 -5.36 30.68 7.51
CA GLN A 65 -5.23 32.06 7.04
C GLN A 65 -6.62 32.65 6.83
N PRO A 66 -6.80 33.99 6.80
CA PRO A 66 -8.11 34.62 6.76
C PRO A 66 -9.00 34.21 5.60
N ASP A 67 -8.45 33.77 4.49
CA ASP A 67 -9.10 33.52 3.21
C ASP A 67 -9.01 32.08 2.70
N LEU A 68 -8.35 31.17 3.43
CA LEU A 68 -8.09 29.82 2.93
C LEU A 68 -8.37 28.72 3.94
N SER A 69 -8.05 27.54 3.62
CA SER A 69 -8.20 26.26 4.24
C SER A 69 -8.28 26.21 5.79
N SER A 70 -9.19 25.40 6.28
CA SER A 70 -9.21 24.99 7.68
C SER A 70 -8.27 23.81 7.88
N VAL A 71 -7.56 23.80 9.01
CA VAL A 71 -6.65 22.72 9.39
C VAL A 71 -7.06 22.08 10.72
N ARG A 72 -6.81 20.79 10.83
CA ARG A 72 -6.84 20.03 12.07
C ARG A 72 -5.51 19.33 12.25
N ARG A 73 -4.98 19.38 13.45
CA ARG A 73 -3.75 18.65 13.77
C ARG A 73 -4.04 17.17 13.94
N VAL A 74 -3.04 16.36 13.65
CA VAL A 74 -3.07 14.92 13.89
C VAL A 74 -2.37 14.65 15.22
N ARG A 75 -3.05 13.93 16.09
CA ARG A 75 -2.55 13.56 17.42
C ARG A 75 -1.27 12.74 17.31
N GLY A 76 -0.16 13.29 17.78
CA GLY A 76 1.16 12.67 17.67
C GLY A 76 1.75 12.65 16.26
N GLY A 77 1.15 13.40 15.30
CA GLY A 77 1.61 13.47 13.91
C GLY A 77 1.15 12.30 13.04
N TRP A 78 1.37 12.45 11.74
CA TRP A 78 1.10 11.39 10.75
C TRP A 78 2.13 10.26 10.87
N ARG A 79 1.66 9.03 10.83
CA ARG A 79 2.49 7.82 10.87
C ARG A 79 2.46 7.13 9.51
N CYS A 80 3.61 6.66 9.04
CA CYS A 80 3.74 5.90 7.78
C CYS A 80 4.32 4.49 8.00
N VAL A 81 4.22 3.98 9.21
CA VAL A 81 4.63 2.63 9.61
C VAL A 81 3.48 1.90 10.27
N ASP A 82 3.49 0.59 10.21
CA ASP A 82 2.57 -0.27 10.96
C ASP A 82 3.00 -0.39 12.44
N ARG A 83 2.30 -1.21 13.23
CA ARG A 83 2.61 -1.43 14.65
C ARG A 83 3.97 -2.09 14.88
N ASP A 84 4.46 -2.85 13.90
CA ASP A 84 5.78 -3.49 13.97
C ASP A 84 6.90 -2.57 13.47
N GLY A 85 6.58 -1.31 13.10
CA GLY A 85 7.55 -0.34 12.59
C GLY A 85 7.90 -0.50 11.11
N LYS A 86 7.22 -1.40 10.37
CA LYS A 86 7.46 -1.60 8.95
C LYS A 86 6.79 -0.50 8.11
N PRO A 87 7.46 0.00 7.05
CA PRO A 87 6.89 1.01 6.18
C PRO A 87 5.58 0.59 5.53
N LEU A 88 4.60 1.48 5.53
CA LEU A 88 3.34 1.30 4.84
C LEU A 88 3.45 1.88 3.43
N LEU A 89 3.55 1.00 2.43
CA LEU A 89 3.69 1.34 1.03
C LEU A 89 2.39 1.09 0.26
N LYS A 90 2.11 1.92 -0.71
CA LYS A 90 0.99 1.81 -1.63
C LYS A 90 0.96 0.46 -2.36
N SER A 91 2.14 0.00 -2.81
CA SER A 91 2.31 -1.28 -3.49
C SER A 91 1.84 -2.49 -2.67
N ASN A 92 1.78 -2.35 -1.34
CA ASN A 92 1.38 -3.41 -0.41
C ASN A 92 -0.09 -3.32 0.01
N LEU A 93 -0.88 -2.46 -0.66
CA LEU A 93 -2.31 -2.25 -0.35
C LEU A 93 -3.19 -2.78 -1.48
N PRO A 94 -4.39 -3.29 -1.17
CA PRO A 94 -5.37 -3.66 -2.18
C PRO A 94 -5.75 -2.49 -3.09
N GLY A 95 -6.06 -2.77 -4.36
CA GLY A 95 -6.48 -1.77 -5.34
C GLY A 95 -7.68 -0.93 -4.89
N SER A 96 -8.59 -1.50 -4.09
CA SER A 96 -9.73 -0.79 -3.50
C SER A 96 -9.33 0.34 -2.53
N ILE A 97 -8.12 0.28 -1.97
CA ILE A 97 -7.58 1.33 -1.09
C ILE A 97 -6.68 2.27 -1.90
N THR A 98 -5.82 1.74 -2.77
CA THR A 98 -4.90 2.57 -3.57
C THR A 98 -5.63 3.48 -4.55
N SER A 99 -6.81 3.08 -5.04
CA SER A 99 -7.67 3.94 -5.86
C SER A 99 -8.10 5.22 -5.16
N LEU A 100 -8.15 5.24 -3.82
CA LEU A 100 -8.45 6.45 -3.04
C LEU A 100 -7.35 7.52 -3.17
N ALA A 101 -6.13 7.14 -3.52
CA ALA A 101 -5.06 8.11 -3.79
C ALA A 101 -5.35 9.02 -4.99
N ALA A 102 -6.22 8.59 -5.91
CA ALA A 102 -6.69 9.37 -7.05
C ALA A 102 -7.98 10.15 -6.76
N TYR A 103 -8.49 10.11 -5.53
CA TYR A 103 -9.70 10.86 -5.18
C TYR A 103 -9.47 12.35 -5.30
N ARG A 104 -10.35 13.02 -6.06
CA ARG A 104 -10.22 14.45 -6.39
C ARG A 104 -11.03 15.39 -5.47
N GLY A 105 -11.64 14.86 -4.43
CA GLY A 105 -12.33 15.65 -3.40
C GLY A 105 -11.45 15.92 -2.18
N THR A 106 -12.02 16.59 -1.18
CA THR A 106 -11.31 16.93 0.07
C THR A 106 -11.21 15.73 0.98
N SER A 107 -12.27 14.95 1.14
CA SER A 107 -12.34 13.78 2.00
C SER A 107 -13.43 12.81 1.52
N CYS A 108 -13.24 11.52 1.80
CA CYS A 108 -14.25 10.50 1.55
C CYS A 108 -14.15 9.39 2.59
N SER A 109 -15.22 8.63 2.77
CA SER A 109 -15.21 7.45 3.63
C SER A 109 -14.52 6.28 2.93
N VAL A 110 -13.78 5.49 3.70
CA VAL A 110 -13.06 4.29 3.23
C VAL A 110 -13.96 3.07 3.38
N LYS A 111 -14.51 2.55 2.28
CA LYS A 111 -15.38 1.35 2.30
C LYS A 111 -14.65 0.10 2.80
N ALA A 112 -13.35 -0.01 2.49
CA ALA A 112 -12.51 -1.15 2.88
C ALA A 112 -11.73 -0.90 4.19
N ALA A 113 -12.33 -0.23 5.17
CA ALA A 113 -11.70 0.18 6.43
C ALA A 113 -11.04 -1.00 7.18
N ALA A 114 -11.65 -2.18 7.17
CA ALA A 114 -11.10 -3.37 7.82
C ALA A 114 -9.70 -3.77 7.27
N HIS A 115 -9.46 -3.58 5.96
CA HIS A 115 -8.14 -3.83 5.37
C HIS A 115 -7.10 -2.81 5.83
N VAL A 116 -7.51 -1.53 5.95
CA VAL A 116 -6.65 -0.47 6.46
C VAL A 116 -6.24 -0.75 7.89
N VAL A 117 -7.20 -1.07 8.76
CA VAL A 117 -6.96 -1.35 10.17
C VAL A 117 -6.04 -2.56 10.34
N ARG A 118 -6.31 -3.67 9.66
CA ARG A 118 -5.44 -4.85 9.68
C ARG A 118 -4.01 -4.52 9.25
N ARG A 119 -3.88 -3.73 8.17
CA ARG A 119 -2.55 -3.35 7.68
C ARG A 119 -1.77 -2.48 8.66
N ILE A 120 -2.43 -1.53 9.33
CA ILE A 120 -1.84 -0.70 10.38
C ILE A 120 -1.44 -1.54 11.60
N ASN A 121 -2.25 -2.55 11.93
CA ASN A 121 -1.97 -3.46 13.04
C ASN A 121 -0.91 -4.51 12.73
N ALA A 122 -0.32 -4.53 11.53
CA ALA A 122 0.57 -5.58 11.04
C ALA A 122 -0.10 -6.97 10.97
N GLU A 123 -1.44 -7.02 10.88
CA GLU A 123 -2.20 -8.25 10.79
C GLU A 123 -2.26 -8.73 9.34
N LEU A 124 -1.82 -9.94 9.08
CA LEU A 124 -2.02 -10.61 7.80
C LEU A 124 -3.45 -11.16 7.72
N SER A 125 -4.06 -11.11 6.54
CA SER A 125 -5.32 -11.80 6.32
C SER A 125 -5.11 -13.32 6.42
N GLU A 126 -6.15 -14.07 6.75
CA GLU A 126 -6.06 -15.54 6.87
C GLU A 126 -5.65 -16.20 5.54
N GLU A 127 -6.06 -15.62 4.41
CA GLU A 127 -5.66 -16.09 3.09
C GLU A 127 -4.15 -15.90 2.85
N VAL A 128 -3.60 -14.76 3.27
CA VAL A 128 -2.14 -14.48 3.15
C VAL A 128 -1.36 -15.40 4.08
N LYS A 129 -1.79 -15.58 5.33
CA LYS A 129 -1.16 -16.51 6.28
C LYS A 129 -1.15 -17.92 5.72
N ARG A 130 -2.28 -18.38 5.18
CA ARG A 130 -2.40 -19.70 4.56
C ARG A 130 -1.45 -19.85 3.36
N ALA A 131 -1.38 -18.84 2.50
CA ALA A 131 -0.48 -18.84 1.35
C ALA A 131 1.00 -18.91 1.77
N GLU A 132 1.40 -18.17 2.81
CA GLU A 132 2.74 -18.23 3.38
C GLU A 132 3.06 -19.60 3.99
N THR A 133 2.10 -20.20 4.71
CA THR A 133 2.23 -21.56 5.27
C THR A 133 2.45 -22.58 4.15
N VAL A 134 1.58 -22.58 3.14
CA VAL A 134 1.70 -23.52 2.00
C VAL A 134 3.01 -23.31 1.24
N ARG A 135 3.45 -22.07 1.08
CA ARG A 135 4.76 -21.78 0.46
C ARG A 135 5.93 -22.38 1.29
N SER A 136 5.89 -22.21 2.62
CA SER A 136 6.91 -22.80 3.49
C SER A 136 6.91 -24.32 3.40
N GLU A 137 5.75 -24.95 3.50
CA GLU A 137 5.59 -26.41 3.37
C GLU A 137 6.11 -26.92 2.02
N LEU A 138 5.86 -26.19 0.94
CA LEU A 138 6.38 -26.51 -0.39
C LEU A 138 7.92 -26.48 -0.40
N ILE A 139 8.53 -25.41 0.12
CA ILE A 139 9.99 -25.30 0.21
C ILE A 139 10.57 -26.46 1.03
N ASP A 140 9.98 -26.73 2.19
CA ASP A 140 10.43 -27.80 3.08
C ASP A 140 10.31 -29.19 2.43
N SER A 141 9.33 -29.38 1.55
CA SER A 141 9.18 -30.63 0.79
C SER A 141 10.14 -30.75 -0.39
N LEU A 142 10.52 -29.63 -1.02
CA LEU A 142 11.45 -29.62 -2.15
C LEU A 142 12.92 -29.85 -1.73
N VAL A 143 13.35 -29.32 -0.60
CA VAL A 143 14.73 -29.43 -0.12
C VAL A 143 15.22 -30.88 -0.05
N PRO A 144 14.48 -31.86 0.54
CA PRO A 144 14.89 -33.26 0.54
C PRO A 144 14.97 -33.86 -0.87
N LEU A 145 14.13 -33.44 -1.81
CA LEU A 145 14.16 -33.91 -3.18
C LEU A 145 15.41 -33.40 -3.91
N ILE A 146 15.72 -32.11 -3.76
CA ILE A 146 16.94 -31.51 -4.32
C ILE A 146 18.19 -32.19 -3.78
N ARG A 147 18.23 -32.51 -2.48
CA ARG A 147 19.37 -33.21 -1.85
C ARG A 147 19.60 -34.62 -2.36
N ARG A 148 18.63 -35.23 -3.03
CA ARG A 148 18.75 -36.56 -3.66
C ARG A 148 19.24 -36.51 -5.09
N LEU A 149 19.33 -35.34 -5.69
CA LEU A 149 19.87 -35.21 -7.05
C LEU A 149 21.32 -35.58 -7.09
N GLY A 150 21.72 -36.28 -8.14
CA GLY A 150 23.12 -36.48 -8.48
C GLY A 150 23.76 -35.14 -8.91
N PRO A 151 25.10 -35.06 -8.93
CA PRO A 151 25.80 -33.82 -9.29
C PRO A 151 25.34 -33.25 -10.64
N ARG A 152 25.22 -34.09 -11.66
CA ARG A 152 24.78 -33.70 -13.00
C ARG A 152 23.34 -33.17 -13.01
N ASP A 153 22.43 -33.83 -12.31
CA ASP A 153 21.02 -33.42 -12.27
C ASP A 153 20.86 -32.10 -11.48
N PHE A 154 21.70 -31.90 -10.47
CA PHE A 154 21.75 -30.64 -9.74
C PHE A 154 22.27 -29.48 -10.61
N GLU A 155 23.32 -29.70 -11.43
CA GLU A 155 23.79 -28.72 -12.42
C GLU A 155 22.67 -28.33 -13.39
N ILE A 156 21.94 -29.33 -13.93
CA ILE A 156 20.80 -29.08 -14.83
C ILE A 156 19.70 -28.28 -14.14
N LEU A 157 19.38 -28.60 -12.88
CA LEU A 157 18.39 -27.84 -12.11
C LEU A 157 18.81 -26.38 -11.96
N VAL A 158 20.09 -26.12 -11.63
CA VAL A 158 20.62 -24.76 -11.51
C VAL A 158 20.54 -24.03 -12.86
N GLU A 159 20.93 -24.69 -13.96
CA GLU A 159 20.84 -24.15 -15.31
C GLU A 159 19.40 -23.74 -15.66
N LEU A 160 18.42 -24.59 -15.36
CA LEU A 160 17.00 -24.29 -15.61
C LEU A 160 16.51 -23.09 -14.81
N ILE A 161 16.87 -23.01 -13.52
CA ILE A 161 16.47 -21.88 -12.65
C ILE A 161 17.03 -20.55 -13.17
N PHE A 162 18.29 -20.53 -13.54
CA PHE A 162 18.92 -19.32 -14.07
C PHE A 162 18.46 -19.00 -15.51
N GLY A 163 18.17 -20.04 -16.30
CA GLY A 163 17.63 -19.92 -17.65
C GLY A 163 16.29 -19.18 -17.68
N GLU A 164 15.41 -19.40 -16.68
CA GLU A 164 14.15 -18.66 -16.52
C GLU A 164 14.39 -17.15 -16.29
N SER A 165 15.56 -16.78 -15.80
CA SER A 165 15.98 -15.39 -15.60
C SER A 165 16.82 -14.83 -16.75
N GLY A 166 16.90 -15.55 -17.87
CA GLY A 166 17.60 -15.14 -19.09
C GLY A 166 19.09 -15.47 -19.11
N TRP A 167 19.64 -16.13 -18.11
CA TRP A 167 21.01 -16.61 -18.12
C TRP A 167 21.16 -17.78 -19.09
N ARG A 168 22.29 -17.86 -19.75
CA ARG A 168 22.62 -18.95 -20.68
C ARG A 168 23.90 -19.65 -20.25
N ARG A 169 23.90 -20.96 -20.38
CA ARG A 169 25.08 -21.75 -20.18
C ARG A 169 26.07 -21.55 -21.33
N ILE A 170 27.32 -21.30 -20.99
CA ILE A 170 28.42 -21.14 -21.97
C ILE A 170 29.34 -22.36 -22.01
N ASP A 171 29.19 -23.31 -21.09
CA ASP A 171 30.01 -24.51 -21.00
C ASP A 171 29.26 -25.81 -21.32
N SER A 172 29.99 -26.88 -21.67
CA SER A 172 29.42 -28.19 -21.97
C SER A 172 29.05 -28.96 -20.67
N THR A 173 27.90 -29.62 -20.67
CA THR A 173 27.42 -30.43 -19.56
C THR A 173 28.38 -31.58 -19.22
N GLY A 174 28.90 -31.66 -18.00
CA GLY A 174 29.68 -32.81 -17.52
C GLY A 174 31.19 -32.76 -17.73
N GLY A 175 31.75 -31.55 -17.91
CA GLY A 175 33.21 -31.36 -17.90
C GLY A 175 33.74 -31.11 -16.50
N THR A 176 34.67 -31.97 -16.03
CA THR A 176 35.36 -31.75 -14.75
C THR A 176 36.40 -30.63 -14.91
N ARG A 177 35.99 -29.38 -14.71
CA ARG A 177 36.97 -28.31 -14.49
C ARG A 177 37.25 -28.20 -13.01
N LYS A 178 38.51 -28.08 -12.67
CA LYS A 178 39.03 -28.19 -11.27
C LYS A 178 38.48 -27.13 -10.28
N LEU A 179 37.62 -26.17 -10.73
CA LEU A 179 37.18 -25.04 -9.89
C LEU A 179 35.77 -24.54 -10.20
N LEU A 180 35.07 -25.01 -11.26
CA LEU A 180 33.76 -24.52 -11.68
C LEU A 180 32.87 -25.70 -12.10
N ASP A 181 31.74 -25.83 -11.45
CA ASP A 181 30.72 -26.86 -11.77
C ASP A 181 29.74 -26.37 -12.85
N LEU A 182 29.57 -25.07 -12.99
CA LEU A 182 28.66 -24.45 -13.96
C LEU A 182 29.14 -23.02 -14.31
N ASP A 183 29.17 -22.70 -15.61
CA ASP A 183 29.49 -21.37 -16.12
C ASP A 183 28.29 -20.80 -16.86
N LEU A 184 27.79 -19.66 -16.39
CA LEU A 184 26.58 -18.99 -16.88
C LEU A 184 26.90 -17.55 -17.25
N GLU A 185 26.37 -17.06 -18.37
CA GLU A 185 26.40 -15.66 -18.73
C GLU A 185 24.97 -15.10 -18.84
N LEU A 186 24.81 -13.85 -18.45
CA LEU A 186 23.65 -13.06 -18.80
C LEU A 186 24.00 -12.34 -20.11
N PRO A 187 23.33 -12.67 -21.24
CA PRO A 187 23.56 -11.93 -22.47
C PRO A 187 23.29 -10.46 -22.21
N SER A 188 24.29 -9.60 -22.37
CA SER A 188 24.09 -8.16 -22.31
C SER A 188 23.03 -7.82 -23.35
N THR A 189 21.95 -7.15 -22.92
CA THR A 189 21.04 -6.48 -23.82
C THR A 189 21.93 -5.53 -24.62
N GLY A 190 22.24 -5.92 -25.88
CA GLY A 190 23.16 -5.14 -26.70
C GLY A 190 22.61 -3.73 -26.90
N GLU A 191 23.24 -2.78 -26.30
CA GLU A 191 23.42 -1.44 -26.78
C GLU A 191 24.88 -1.30 -27.18
#